data_fb581e1609871093af0aeb2dcbc19acb
#
_entry.id   fb581e1609871093af0aeb2dcbc19acb
#
_cell.length_a   1.000
_cell.length_b   1.000
_cell.length_c   1.000
_cell.angle_alpha   90.00
_cell.angle_beta   90.00
_cell.angle_gamma   90.00
#
_symmetry.space_group_name_H-M   'P 1'
#
loop_
_entity.id
_entity.type
_entity.pdbx_description
1 polymer ?
#
loop_
_entity_poly.entity_id
_entity_poly.type
_entity_poly.pdbx_seq_one_letter_code
_entity_poly.pdbx_strand_id
1 'polypeptide(L)'
;MRVIIEKRSRRLTVFDGERELFHCRAALGREPEGPKRREGDGRTPEGVYTICLVKERGKYGRSLGLSYPGVGDAQAALLRGEIDADTLCAVERAHREGRRPPWGSPLGGEIYIHEGGSLSDWTQGCIALDASDMDRLFPLRDTLEAVEIRP
;
A
#
# COMPACT_ATOMS: atom_id res chain seq x y z
N MET A 1 -3.28 15.63 4.34
CA MET A 1 -3.97 15.04 3.16
C MET A 1 -4.06 13.54 3.29
N ARG A 2 -4.99 12.91 2.63
CA ARG A 2 -5.14 11.45 2.62
C ARG A 2 -5.43 10.91 1.22
N VAL A 3 -5.08 9.65 1.00
CA VAL A 3 -5.39 8.91 -0.21
C VAL A 3 -6.41 7.83 0.12
N ILE A 4 -7.41 7.66 -0.72
CA ILE A 4 -8.35 6.54 -0.68
C ILE A 4 -8.22 5.77 -1.99
N ILE A 5 -8.00 4.47 -1.91
CA ILE A 5 -7.94 3.56 -3.05
C ILE A 5 -9.11 2.61 -2.94
N GLU A 6 -10.00 2.67 -3.91
CA GLU A 6 -11.16 1.78 -4.04
C GLU A 6 -10.82 0.71 -5.07
N LYS A 7 -10.56 -0.50 -4.60
CA LYS A 7 -10.07 -1.61 -5.45
C LYS A 7 -11.07 -1.97 -6.53
N ARG A 8 -12.34 -2.08 -6.17
CA ARG A 8 -13.40 -2.46 -7.11
C ARG A 8 -13.53 -1.51 -8.30
N SER A 9 -13.41 -0.21 -8.05
CA SER A 9 -13.51 0.81 -9.09
C SER A 9 -12.17 1.17 -9.75
N ARG A 10 -11.05 0.57 -9.28
CA ARG A 10 -9.69 0.92 -9.73
C ARG A 10 -9.42 2.41 -9.66
N ARG A 11 -9.84 3.03 -8.55
CA ARG A 11 -9.79 4.47 -8.36
C ARG A 11 -8.92 4.83 -7.18
N LEU A 12 -7.98 5.74 -7.40
CA LEU A 12 -7.23 6.42 -6.35
C LEU A 12 -7.72 7.86 -6.29
N THR A 13 -8.09 8.32 -5.10
CA THR A 13 -8.56 9.70 -4.88
C THR A 13 -7.71 10.34 -3.78
N VAL A 14 -7.30 11.58 -4.01
CA VAL A 14 -6.56 12.39 -3.03
C VAL A 14 -7.50 13.44 -2.46
N PHE A 15 -7.53 13.52 -1.12
CA PHE A 15 -8.35 14.46 -0.37
C PHE A 15 -7.49 15.40 0.48
N ASP A 16 -7.92 16.65 0.56
CA ASP A 16 -7.49 17.62 1.56
C ASP A 16 -8.69 17.91 2.47
N GLY A 17 -8.69 17.36 3.68
CA GLY A 17 -9.88 17.31 4.51
C GLY A 17 -11.01 16.55 3.82
N GLU A 18 -12.16 17.19 3.63
CA GLU A 18 -13.30 16.63 2.91
C GLU A 18 -13.30 16.95 1.40
N ARG A 19 -12.36 17.77 0.96
CA ARG A 19 -12.29 18.22 -0.42
C ARG A 19 -11.48 17.22 -1.27
N GLU A 20 -12.10 16.69 -2.32
CA GLU A 20 -11.38 15.95 -3.35
C GLU A 20 -10.49 16.91 -4.16
N LEU A 21 -9.19 16.65 -4.19
CA LEU A 21 -8.25 17.39 -5.03
C LEU A 21 -8.21 16.83 -6.44
N PHE A 22 -8.10 15.52 -6.56
CA PHE A 22 -8.14 14.81 -7.84
C PHE A 22 -8.33 13.31 -7.62
N HIS A 23 -8.65 12.63 -8.70
CA HIS A 23 -8.63 11.17 -8.75
C HIS A 23 -7.97 10.68 -10.05
N CYS A 24 -7.56 9.42 -10.03
CA CYS A 24 -7.00 8.75 -11.18
C CYS A 24 -7.29 7.26 -11.15
N ARG A 25 -7.01 6.58 -12.26
CA ARG A 25 -7.08 5.13 -12.34
C ARG A 25 -5.86 4.51 -11.66
N ALA A 26 -6.08 3.39 -10.99
CA ALA A 26 -5.02 2.61 -10.34
C ALA A 26 -5.12 1.14 -10.78
N ALA A 27 -4.00 0.55 -11.18
CA ALA A 27 -3.88 -0.89 -11.36
C ALA A 27 -3.49 -1.55 -10.04
N LEU A 28 -3.89 -2.80 -9.86
CA LEU A 28 -3.69 -3.58 -8.64
C LEU A 28 -2.85 -4.83 -8.90
N GLY A 29 -2.71 -5.66 -7.86
CA GLY A 29 -2.13 -6.98 -8.00
C GLY A 29 -2.95 -7.89 -8.92
N ARG A 30 -2.30 -8.94 -9.43
CA ARG A 30 -2.92 -9.90 -10.38
C ARG A 30 -4.12 -10.63 -9.81
N GLU A 31 -4.19 -10.75 -8.48
CA GLU A 31 -5.33 -11.27 -7.74
C GLU A 31 -5.97 -10.10 -6.96
N PRO A 32 -6.81 -9.27 -7.64
CA PRO A 32 -7.24 -8.00 -7.05
C PRO A 32 -8.29 -8.13 -5.95
N GLU A 33 -8.98 -9.27 -5.87
CA GLU A 33 -10.04 -9.49 -4.89
C GLU A 33 -9.49 -10.00 -3.55
N GLY A 34 -9.98 -9.41 -2.47
CA GLY A 34 -9.61 -9.78 -1.12
C GLY A 34 -8.29 -9.14 -0.65
N PRO A 35 -8.09 -9.14 0.68
CA PRO A 35 -6.90 -8.54 1.28
C PRO A 35 -5.66 -9.40 1.06
N LYS A 36 -4.51 -8.76 0.95
CA LYS A 36 -3.22 -9.45 0.94
C LYS A 36 -3.00 -10.15 2.29
N ARG A 37 -2.57 -11.42 2.24
CA ARG A 37 -2.32 -12.25 3.43
C ARG A 37 -0.89 -12.69 3.56
N ARG A 38 -0.18 -12.90 2.43
CA ARG A 38 1.17 -13.48 2.43
C ARG A 38 1.95 -13.06 1.20
N GLU A 39 3.26 -13.25 1.31
CA GLU A 39 4.19 -13.10 0.20
C GLU A 39 3.75 -13.94 -1.00
N GLY A 40 3.76 -13.34 -2.19
CA GLY A 40 3.49 -14.04 -3.44
C GLY A 40 2.04 -14.33 -3.76
N ASP A 41 1.07 -13.86 -2.96
CA ASP A 41 -0.35 -14.09 -3.23
C ASP A 41 -0.94 -13.21 -4.34
N GLY A 42 -0.17 -12.24 -4.85
CA GLY A 42 -0.60 -11.35 -5.93
C GLY A 42 -1.69 -10.35 -5.54
N ARG A 43 -2.00 -10.24 -4.26
CA ARG A 43 -3.08 -9.39 -3.75
C ARG A 43 -2.57 -8.05 -3.27
N THR A 44 -3.39 -7.02 -3.49
CA THR A 44 -3.20 -5.69 -2.91
C THR A 44 -3.87 -5.68 -1.54
N PRO A 45 -3.17 -5.20 -0.49
CA PRO A 45 -3.73 -5.20 0.87
C PRO A 45 -4.94 -4.26 0.99
N GLU A 46 -5.75 -4.52 2.01
CA GLU A 46 -6.87 -3.68 2.42
C GLU A 46 -6.63 -3.23 3.85
N GLY A 47 -6.77 -1.94 4.11
CA GLY A 47 -6.50 -1.34 5.40
C GLY A 47 -6.04 0.10 5.30
N VAL A 48 -5.58 0.65 6.41
CA VAL A 48 -5.04 2.01 6.50
C VAL A 48 -3.54 1.93 6.75
N TYR A 49 -2.77 2.56 5.88
CA TYR A 49 -1.32 2.55 5.91
C TYR A 49 -0.76 3.97 5.85
N THR A 50 0.52 4.11 6.19
CA THR A 50 1.27 5.35 6.01
C THR A 50 2.36 5.15 4.95
N ILE A 51 2.94 6.23 4.47
CA ILE A 51 4.11 6.17 3.61
C ILE A 51 5.34 6.03 4.51
N CYS A 52 6.09 4.96 4.36
CA CYS A 52 7.27 4.66 5.16
C CYS A 52 8.58 4.67 4.37
N LEU A 53 8.51 4.80 3.05
CA LEU A 53 9.67 4.83 2.17
C LEU A 53 9.34 5.60 0.90
N VAL A 54 10.26 6.45 0.45
CA VAL A 54 10.11 7.21 -0.80
C VAL A 54 11.30 6.89 -1.70
N LYS A 55 11.03 6.56 -2.95
CA LYS A 55 12.06 6.35 -3.98
C LYS A 55 11.77 7.29 -5.16
N GLU A 56 12.73 8.13 -5.50
CA GLU A 56 12.66 8.98 -6.70
C GLU A 56 12.93 8.18 -7.98
N ARG A 57 13.75 7.12 -7.86
CA ARG A 57 14.17 6.24 -8.96
C ARG A 57 14.14 4.78 -8.52
N GLY A 58 12.95 4.21 -8.43
CA GLY A 58 12.77 2.78 -8.16
C GLY A 58 12.74 1.95 -9.44
N LYS A 59 12.52 0.65 -9.29
CA LYS A 59 12.40 -0.29 -10.41
C LYS A 59 11.33 0.14 -11.44
N TYR A 60 10.26 0.75 -10.96
CA TYR A 60 9.13 1.23 -11.78
C TYR A 60 8.99 2.76 -11.68
N GLY A 61 10.11 3.49 -11.55
CA GLY A 61 10.08 4.95 -11.43
C GLY A 61 9.86 5.43 -10.00
N ARG A 62 9.17 6.56 -9.84
CA ARG A 62 8.86 7.14 -8.53
C ARG A 62 7.94 6.21 -7.75
N SER A 63 8.24 6.00 -6.47
CA SER A 63 7.55 5.00 -5.66
C SER A 63 7.36 5.49 -4.22
N LEU A 64 6.17 5.26 -3.68
CA LEU A 64 5.80 5.53 -2.30
C LEU A 64 5.53 4.21 -1.60
N GLY A 65 6.42 3.78 -0.71
CA GLY A 65 6.30 2.54 0.03
C GLY A 65 5.31 2.67 1.18
N LEU A 66 4.37 1.73 1.26
CA LEU A 66 3.34 1.68 2.28
C LEU A 66 3.77 0.85 3.49
N SER A 67 3.25 1.17 4.65
CA SER A 67 3.55 0.50 5.91
C SER A 67 2.81 -0.84 6.11
N TYR A 68 2.54 -1.55 5.03
CA TYR A 68 2.11 -2.95 5.09
C TYR A 68 3.29 -3.86 5.45
N PRO A 69 3.15 -4.88 6.31
CA PRO A 69 1.91 -5.27 6.99
C PRO A 69 1.55 -4.34 8.14
N GLY A 70 0.25 -4.03 8.25
CA GLY A 70 -0.31 -3.34 9.40
C GLY A 70 -0.46 -4.27 10.60
N VAL A 71 -0.74 -3.69 11.77
CA VAL A 71 -0.97 -4.48 12.99
C VAL A 71 -2.16 -5.43 12.82
N GLY A 72 -3.24 -4.97 12.19
CA GLY A 72 -4.41 -5.81 11.90
C GLY A 72 -4.09 -6.98 10.97
N ASP A 73 -3.25 -6.76 9.95
CA ASP A 73 -2.79 -7.83 9.06
C ASP A 73 -2.02 -8.90 9.83
N ALA A 74 -1.13 -8.48 10.73
CA ALA A 74 -0.31 -9.38 11.53
C ALA A 74 -1.14 -10.13 12.58
N GLN A 75 -2.09 -9.46 13.24
CA GLN A 75 -2.99 -10.09 14.20
C GLN A 75 -3.83 -11.20 13.53
N ALA A 76 -4.38 -10.93 12.36
CA ALA A 76 -5.14 -11.92 11.60
C ALA A 76 -4.27 -13.10 11.17
N ALA A 77 -3.03 -12.86 10.74
CA ALA A 77 -2.08 -13.91 10.38
C ALA A 77 -1.68 -14.78 11.57
N LEU A 78 -1.51 -14.19 12.75
CA LEU A 78 -1.23 -14.95 13.97
C LEU A 78 -2.40 -15.88 14.31
N LEU A 79 -3.63 -15.39 14.25
CA LEU A 79 -4.84 -16.20 14.49
C LEU A 79 -4.96 -17.36 13.52
N ARG A 80 -4.51 -17.20 12.28
CA ARG A 80 -4.48 -18.28 11.28
C ARG A 80 -3.29 -19.23 11.45
N GLY A 81 -2.37 -18.95 12.37
CA GLY A 81 -1.15 -19.74 12.55
C GLY A 81 -0.10 -19.55 11.46
N GLU A 82 -0.16 -18.47 10.72
CA GLU A 82 0.75 -18.19 9.59
C GLU A 82 2.01 -17.43 10.00
N ILE A 83 2.00 -16.77 11.15
CA ILE A 83 3.16 -16.12 11.76
C ILE A 83 3.24 -16.48 13.25
N ASP A 84 4.40 -16.24 13.86
CA ASP A 84 4.59 -16.39 15.30
C ASP A 84 4.36 -15.08 16.06
N ALA A 85 4.33 -15.19 17.40
CA ALA A 85 4.13 -14.03 18.26
C ALA A 85 5.27 -13.01 18.16
N ASP A 86 6.49 -13.45 17.92
CA ASP A 86 7.65 -12.55 17.75
C ASP A 86 7.51 -11.68 16.50
N THR A 87 7.00 -12.24 15.41
CA THR A 87 6.69 -11.49 14.19
C THR A 87 5.61 -10.44 14.46
N LEU A 88 4.52 -10.79 15.14
CA LEU A 88 3.50 -9.80 15.53
C LEU A 88 4.10 -8.68 16.38
N CYS A 89 4.89 -9.01 17.38
CA CYS A 89 5.55 -8.01 18.24
C CYS A 89 6.46 -7.07 17.44
N ALA A 90 7.20 -7.58 16.47
CA ALA A 90 8.06 -6.78 15.61
C ALA A 90 7.25 -5.80 14.74
N VAL A 91 6.12 -6.24 14.19
CA VAL A 91 5.20 -5.39 13.42
C VAL A 91 4.60 -4.30 14.32
N GLU A 92 4.07 -4.66 15.48
CA GLU A 92 3.51 -3.71 16.45
C GLU A 92 4.52 -2.65 16.88
N ARG A 93 5.74 -3.07 17.17
CA ARG A 93 6.82 -2.15 17.58
C ARG A 93 7.15 -1.16 16.47
N ALA A 94 7.30 -1.64 15.23
CA ALA A 94 7.61 -0.78 14.09
C ALA A 94 6.52 0.29 13.88
N HIS A 95 5.25 -0.09 13.95
CA HIS A 95 4.14 0.86 13.83
C HIS A 95 4.09 1.86 14.98
N ARG A 96 4.30 1.40 16.22
CA ARG A 96 4.34 2.27 17.39
C ARG A 96 5.47 3.29 17.31
N GLU A 97 6.61 2.91 16.76
CA GLU A 97 7.79 3.77 16.60
C GLU A 97 7.79 4.57 15.29
N GLY A 98 6.76 4.44 14.47
CA GLY A 98 6.66 5.14 13.19
C GLY A 98 7.70 4.70 12.15
N ARG A 99 8.19 3.46 12.27
CA ARG A 99 9.18 2.87 11.36
C ARG A 99 8.55 1.93 10.34
N ARG A 100 9.28 1.67 9.28
CA ARG A 100 8.92 0.62 8.31
C ARG A 100 8.77 -0.72 9.03
N PRO A 101 7.63 -1.43 8.87
CA PRO A 101 7.50 -2.77 9.43
C PRO A 101 8.43 -3.78 8.74
N PRO A 102 8.71 -4.93 9.37
CA PRO A 102 9.49 -5.98 8.71
C PRO A 102 8.81 -6.44 7.42
N TRP A 103 9.56 -6.45 6.33
CA TRP A 103 9.08 -6.91 5.02
C TRP A 103 9.49 -8.33 4.67
N GLY A 104 10.34 -8.93 5.47
CA GLY A 104 10.85 -10.29 5.28
C GLY A 104 10.05 -11.40 5.98
N SER A 105 8.91 -11.07 6.58
CA SER A 105 8.03 -12.07 7.21
C SER A 105 7.16 -12.81 6.16
N PRO A 106 6.49 -13.91 6.54
CA PRO A 106 5.54 -14.58 5.65
C PRO A 106 4.40 -13.71 5.13
N LEU A 107 4.09 -12.60 5.81
CA LEU A 107 3.11 -11.61 5.34
C LEU A 107 3.55 -10.90 4.06
N GLY A 108 4.85 -10.84 3.79
CA GLY A 108 5.43 -10.06 2.72
C GLY A 108 5.58 -8.59 3.06
N GLY A 109 5.79 -7.79 2.04
CA GLY A 109 6.00 -6.34 2.15
C GLY A 109 6.24 -5.74 0.79
N GLU A 110 6.95 -4.61 0.76
CA GLU A 110 7.28 -3.91 -0.48
C GLU A 110 6.05 -3.57 -1.32
N ILE A 111 4.98 -3.14 -0.65
CA ILE A 111 3.80 -2.61 -1.31
C ILE A 111 4.03 -1.12 -1.56
N TYR A 112 4.05 -0.75 -2.82
CA TYR A 112 4.27 0.63 -3.25
C TYR A 112 3.08 1.16 -4.06
N ILE A 113 2.91 2.48 -4.03
CA ILE A 113 2.24 3.20 -5.11
C ILE A 113 3.37 3.64 -6.04
N HIS A 114 3.38 3.18 -7.29
CA HIS A 114 4.47 3.45 -8.23
C HIS A 114 3.96 3.70 -9.65
N GLU A 115 4.85 4.13 -10.52
CA GLU A 115 4.59 4.28 -11.96
C GLU A 115 4.57 2.92 -12.66
N GLY A 116 4.27 2.91 -13.94
CA GLY A 116 4.32 1.72 -14.79
C GLY A 116 3.03 1.46 -15.57
N GLY A 117 1.98 2.24 -15.28
CA GLY A 117 0.72 2.17 -16.01
C GLY A 117 -0.43 1.55 -15.24
N SER A 118 -1.63 1.99 -15.58
CA SER A 118 -2.87 1.67 -14.85
C SER A 118 -3.88 0.85 -15.66
N LEU A 119 -3.53 0.38 -16.87
CA LEU A 119 -4.49 -0.24 -17.78
C LEU A 119 -4.98 -1.63 -17.36
N SER A 120 -4.17 -2.38 -16.67
CA SER A 120 -4.51 -3.74 -16.22
C SER A 120 -3.88 -4.04 -14.86
N ASP A 121 -4.43 -5.01 -14.11
CA ASP A 121 -3.88 -5.46 -12.84
C ASP A 121 -2.69 -6.39 -13.10
N TRP A 122 -1.50 -5.81 -13.14
CA TRP A 122 -0.29 -6.51 -13.56
C TRP A 122 0.75 -6.69 -12.45
N THR A 123 0.53 -6.07 -11.29
CA THR A 123 1.53 -6.08 -10.22
C THR A 123 1.46 -7.35 -9.37
N GLN A 124 2.40 -7.48 -8.45
CA GLN A 124 2.38 -8.55 -7.44
C GLN A 124 1.71 -8.11 -6.13
N GLY A 125 0.99 -6.99 -6.15
CA GLY A 125 0.27 -6.43 -5.00
C GLY A 125 0.40 -4.92 -4.88
N CYS A 126 1.36 -4.29 -5.56
CA CYS A 126 1.51 -2.84 -5.60
C CYS A 126 0.34 -2.16 -6.33
N ILE A 127 0.26 -0.86 -6.12
CA ILE A 127 -0.70 0.01 -6.81
C ILE A 127 0.07 0.78 -7.89
N ALA A 128 -0.26 0.56 -9.16
CA ALA A 128 0.43 1.21 -10.27
C ALA A 128 -0.41 2.33 -10.87
N LEU A 129 0.24 3.46 -11.12
CA LEU A 129 -0.34 4.65 -11.73
C LEU A 129 0.33 4.96 -13.06
N ASP A 130 -0.33 5.75 -13.88
CA ASP A 130 0.29 6.38 -15.01
C ASP A 130 1.27 7.47 -14.54
N ALA A 131 2.34 7.71 -15.31
CA ALA A 131 3.36 8.69 -14.95
C ALA A 131 2.78 10.10 -14.75
N SER A 132 1.80 10.50 -15.58
CA SER A 132 1.12 11.78 -15.45
C SER A 132 0.33 11.95 -14.15
N ASP A 133 -0.21 10.85 -13.62
CA ASP A 133 -0.90 10.87 -12.32
C ASP A 133 0.10 10.90 -11.17
N MET A 134 1.24 10.23 -11.32
CA MET A 134 2.32 10.33 -10.36
C MET A 134 2.92 11.76 -10.31
N ASP A 135 2.93 12.50 -11.42
CA ASP A 135 3.32 13.92 -11.45
C ASP A 135 2.45 14.77 -10.51
N ARG A 136 1.20 14.37 -10.30
CA ARG A 136 0.27 15.06 -9.40
C ARG A 136 0.39 14.57 -7.95
N LEU A 137 0.61 13.29 -7.76
CA LEU A 137 0.65 12.65 -6.43
C LEU A 137 2.00 12.85 -5.72
N PHE A 138 3.10 12.62 -6.41
CA PHE A 138 4.44 12.57 -5.80
C PHE A 138 4.85 13.87 -5.09
N PRO A 139 4.53 15.09 -5.60
CA PRO A 139 4.81 16.34 -4.88
C PRO A 139 4.09 16.45 -3.54
N LEU A 140 3.00 15.73 -3.34
CA LEU A 140 2.20 15.76 -2.11
C LEU A 140 2.67 14.77 -1.05
N ARG A 141 3.65 13.94 -1.33
CA ARG A 141 4.06 12.79 -0.50
C ARG A 141 4.31 13.12 0.97
N ASP A 142 4.88 14.28 1.25
CA ASP A 142 5.19 14.68 2.62
C ASP A 142 3.98 15.23 3.40
N THR A 143 2.86 15.44 2.71
CA THR A 143 1.60 15.90 3.30
C THR A 143 0.58 14.78 3.48
N LEU A 144 0.87 13.58 2.96
CA LEU A 144 -0.02 12.44 3.02
C LEU A 144 0.07 11.75 4.40
N GLU A 145 -0.98 11.87 5.18
CA GLU A 145 -1.05 11.31 6.53
C GLU A 145 -1.49 9.85 6.53
N ALA A 146 -2.31 9.46 5.57
CA ALA A 146 -2.85 8.12 5.46
C ALA A 146 -3.14 7.73 4.02
N VAL A 147 -2.98 6.44 3.75
CA VAL A 147 -3.41 5.76 2.53
C VAL A 147 -4.37 4.66 2.94
N GLU A 148 -5.65 4.82 2.65
CA GLU A 148 -6.68 3.83 2.93
C GLU A 148 -6.98 3.02 1.66
N ILE A 149 -6.88 1.70 1.77
CA ILE A 149 -7.19 0.79 0.67
C ILE A 149 -8.45 0.02 1.04
N ARG A 150 -9.49 0.17 0.25
CA ARG A 150 -10.82 -0.43 0.44
C ARG A 150 -11.09 -1.51 -0.62
N PRO A 151 -11.98 -2.48 -0.33
CA PRO A 151 -12.46 -3.46 -1.30
C PRO A 151 -12.99 -2.87 -2.60
#